data_512b6a752a76945208b6bed2fa844bd6
#
_entry.id   512b6a752a76945208b6bed2fa844bd6
#
_cell.length_a   1.000
_cell.length_b   1.000
_cell.length_c   1.000
_cell.angle_alpha   90.00
_cell.angle_beta   90.00
_cell.angle_gamma   90.00
#
_symmetry.space_group_name_H-M   'P 1'
#
loop_
_entity.id
_entity.type
_entity.pdbx_description
1 polymer ?
#
loop_
_entity_poly.entity_id
_entity_poly.type
_entity_poly.pdbx_seq_one_letter_code
_entity_poly.pdbx_strand_id
1 'polypeptide(L)'
;MVDADSVFAKLARLDSLLAVLEDARARGKAAVTSDVRLQLEVERALQVSIQICIDIGAHLVSELGLRPAEDYQGVFASLASHGAIDGDLASRLGDAAGLRNLLVHDYGDIDHARLWDTLGELDDLRSFASVAEFLARAG
;
A
#
# COMPACT_ATOMS: atom_id res chain seq x y z
N MET A 1 13.50 1.42 18.46
CA MET A 1 12.27 0.76 18.93
C MET A 1 11.11 1.11 18.02
N VAL A 2 10.32 0.11 17.56
CA VAL A 2 9.15 0.36 16.74
C VAL A 2 8.03 0.95 17.62
N ASP A 3 7.43 2.06 17.18
CA ASP A 3 6.25 2.62 17.83
C ASP A 3 5.02 1.75 17.49
N ALA A 4 4.80 0.73 18.31
CA ALA A 4 3.76 -0.27 18.08
C ALA A 4 2.36 0.34 18.01
N ASP A 5 2.06 1.31 18.87
CA ASP A 5 0.73 1.92 18.90
C ASP A 5 0.44 2.68 17.60
N SER A 6 1.41 3.43 17.08
CA SER A 6 1.28 4.12 15.81
C SER A 6 1.11 3.14 14.65
N VAL A 7 1.90 2.07 14.62
CA VAL A 7 1.79 1.04 13.59
C VAL A 7 0.43 0.35 13.65
N PHE A 8 -0.04 -0.05 14.83
CA PHE A 8 -1.34 -0.71 14.97
C PHE A 8 -2.51 0.20 14.56
N ALA A 9 -2.45 1.50 14.87
CA ALA A 9 -3.47 2.45 14.44
C ALA A 9 -3.52 2.55 12.90
N LYS A 10 -2.36 2.61 12.25
CA LYS A 10 -2.27 2.63 10.79
C LYS A 10 -2.76 1.32 10.17
N LEU A 11 -2.42 0.18 10.77
CA LEU A 11 -2.88 -1.13 10.30
C LEU A 11 -4.41 -1.27 10.41
N ALA A 12 -5.01 -0.76 11.49
CA ALA A 12 -6.46 -0.77 11.63
C ALA A 12 -7.14 0.08 10.55
N ARG A 13 -6.56 1.23 10.23
CA ARG A 13 -7.05 2.08 9.13
C ARG A 13 -6.92 1.38 7.79
N LEU A 14 -5.76 0.75 7.54
CA LEU A 14 -5.52 -0.02 6.31
C LEU A 14 -6.55 -1.13 6.14
N ASP A 15 -6.85 -1.87 7.20
CA ASP A 15 -7.82 -2.95 7.17
C ASP A 15 -9.21 -2.44 6.75
N SER A 16 -9.65 -1.30 7.27
CA SER A 16 -10.90 -0.67 6.88
C SER A 16 -10.92 -0.27 5.40
N LEU A 17 -9.82 0.27 4.91
CA LEU A 17 -9.70 0.68 3.50
C LEU A 17 -9.65 -0.52 2.57
N LEU A 18 -8.98 -1.60 2.97
CA LEU A 18 -8.95 -2.85 2.19
C LEU A 18 -10.36 -3.45 2.08
N ALA A 19 -11.18 -3.34 3.13
CA ALA A 19 -12.59 -3.77 3.06
C ALA A 19 -13.37 -2.98 2.01
N VAL A 20 -13.18 -1.66 1.95
CA VAL A 20 -13.79 -0.81 0.90
C VAL A 20 -13.37 -1.28 -0.49
N LEU A 21 -12.08 -1.55 -0.67
CA LEU A 21 -11.53 -2.01 -1.96
C LEU A 21 -12.03 -3.39 -2.34
N GLU A 22 -12.16 -4.32 -1.40
CA GLU A 22 -12.74 -5.65 -1.65
C GLU A 22 -14.21 -5.55 -2.06
N ASP A 23 -14.98 -4.67 -1.43
CA ASP A 23 -16.37 -4.43 -1.80
C ASP A 23 -16.47 -3.90 -3.25
N ALA A 24 -15.58 -2.98 -3.62
CA ALA A 24 -15.52 -2.46 -4.98
C ALA A 24 -15.19 -3.57 -5.99
N ARG A 25 -14.21 -4.43 -5.66
CA ARG A 25 -13.85 -5.57 -6.49
C ARG A 25 -15.04 -6.51 -6.69
N ALA A 26 -15.80 -6.76 -5.64
CA ALA A 26 -16.98 -7.64 -5.70
C ALA A 26 -18.07 -7.12 -6.64
N ARG A 27 -18.09 -5.81 -6.92
CA ARG A 27 -19.04 -5.21 -7.87
C ARG A 27 -18.66 -5.46 -9.33
N GLY A 28 -17.44 -5.89 -9.59
CA GLY A 28 -16.99 -6.34 -10.90
C GLY A 28 -16.31 -5.26 -11.76
N LYS A 29 -15.60 -5.72 -12.79
CA LYS A 29 -14.83 -4.85 -13.68
C LYS A 29 -15.67 -3.79 -14.36
N ALA A 30 -16.86 -4.17 -14.85
CA ALA A 30 -17.74 -3.23 -15.56
C ALA A 30 -18.12 -2.05 -14.67
N ALA A 31 -18.44 -2.29 -13.39
CA ALA A 31 -18.77 -1.23 -12.44
C ALA A 31 -17.57 -0.31 -12.20
N VAL A 32 -16.40 -0.87 -11.92
CA VAL A 32 -15.19 -0.09 -11.64
C VAL A 32 -14.77 0.76 -12.85
N THR A 33 -14.94 0.25 -14.06
CA THR A 33 -14.52 0.98 -15.27
C THR A 33 -15.55 1.97 -15.78
N SER A 34 -16.77 2.00 -15.23
CA SER A 34 -17.86 2.87 -15.74
C SER A 34 -18.55 3.75 -14.69
N ASP A 35 -18.48 3.41 -13.40
CA ASP A 35 -19.17 4.15 -12.35
C ASP A 35 -18.22 5.18 -11.72
N VAL A 36 -18.46 6.47 -11.99
CA VAL A 36 -17.61 7.57 -11.53
C VAL A 36 -17.49 7.61 -9.99
N ARG A 37 -18.60 7.39 -9.28
CA ARG A 37 -18.57 7.40 -7.81
C ARG A 37 -17.72 6.28 -7.25
N LEU A 38 -17.84 5.09 -7.83
CA LEU A 38 -17.03 3.95 -7.42
C LEU A 38 -15.56 4.20 -7.74
N GLN A 39 -15.26 4.79 -8.89
CA GLN A 39 -13.89 5.17 -9.26
C GLN A 39 -13.27 6.11 -8.24
N LEU A 40 -14.01 7.12 -7.78
CA LEU A 40 -13.52 8.07 -6.78
C LEU A 40 -13.23 7.37 -5.45
N GLU A 41 -14.10 6.46 -5.01
CA GLU A 41 -13.85 5.63 -3.81
C GLU A 41 -12.60 4.80 -3.96
N VAL A 42 -12.47 4.08 -5.07
CA VAL A 42 -11.32 3.20 -5.33
C VAL A 42 -10.03 3.99 -5.39
N GLU A 43 -10.01 5.10 -6.12
CA GLU A 43 -8.82 5.97 -6.25
C GLU A 43 -8.35 6.45 -4.87
N ARG A 44 -9.26 6.96 -4.06
CA ARG A 44 -8.89 7.49 -2.73
C ARG A 44 -8.49 6.38 -1.78
N ALA A 45 -9.22 5.27 -1.75
CA ALA A 45 -8.90 4.15 -0.88
C ALA A 45 -7.55 3.51 -1.23
N LEU A 46 -7.24 3.35 -2.52
CA LEU A 46 -5.93 2.87 -2.97
C LEU A 46 -4.82 3.86 -2.58
N GLN A 47 -5.02 5.13 -2.86
CA GLN A 47 -4.03 6.17 -2.53
C GLN A 47 -3.66 6.12 -1.05
N VAL A 48 -4.66 6.10 -0.17
CA VAL A 48 -4.42 6.12 1.28
C VAL A 48 -3.86 4.78 1.76
N SER A 49 -4.34 3.66 1.24
CA SER A 49 -3.83 2.33 1.61
C SER A 49 -2.35 2.19 1.29
N ILE A 50 -1.95 2.60 0.09
CA ILE A 50 -0.54 2.54 -0.33
C ILE A 50 0.29 3.50 0.51
N GLN A 51 -0.21 4.71 0.78
CA GLN A 51 0.50 5.69 1.60
C GLN A 51 0.73 5.16 3.03
N ILE A 52 -0.25 4.48 3.60
CA ILE A 52 -0.08 3.84 4.92
C ILE A 52 1.07 2.83 4.90
N CYS A 53 1.13 1.99 3.87
CA CYS A 53 2.23 1.03 3.74
C CYS A 53 3.58 1.74 3.58
N ILE A 54 3.65 2.81 2.82
CA ILE A 54 4.86 3.61 2.66
C ILE A 54 5.29 4.20 4.01
N ASP A 55 4.36 4.79 4.75
CA ASP A 55 4.63 5.43 6.04
C ASP A 55 5.13 4.41 7.07
N ILE A 56 4.47 3.26 7.14
CA ILE A 56 4.93 2.16 8.02
C ILE A 56 6.31 1.68 7.58
N GLY A 57 6.50 1.49 6.28
CA GLY A 57 7.79 1.03 5.73
C GLY A 57 8.93 2.00 6.06
N ALA A 58 8.72 3.30 5.91
CA ALA A 58 9.71 4.32 6.24
C ALA A 58 10.04 4.32 7.75
N HIS A 59 9.02 4.14 8.59
CA HIS A 59 9.22 4.00 10.03
C HIS A 59 10.06 2.78 10.37
N LEU A 60 9.78 1.63 9.75
CA LEU A 60 10.56 0.40 9.95
C LEU A 60 12.00 0.56 9.49
N VAL A 61 12.23 1.21 8.35
CA VAL A 61 13.58 1.51 7.85
C VAL A 61 14.38 2.29 8.91
N SER A 62 13.76 3.30 9.50
CA SER A 62 14.37 4.11 10.55
C SER A 62 14.66 3.26 11.80
N GLU A 63 13.68 2.51 12.28
CA GLU A 63 13.79 1.73 13.51
C GLU A 63 14.77 0.56 13.39
N LEU A 64 14.97 0.02 12.20
CA LEU A 64 15.96 -1.03 11.93
C LEU A 64 17.36 -0.45 11.73
N GLY A 65 17.53 0.87 11.84
CA GLY A 65 18.81 1.52 11.69
C GLY A 65 19.32 1.55 10.25
N LEU A 66 18.43 1.40 9.29
CA LEU A 66 18.80 1.41 7.88
C LEU A 66 18.92 2.84 7.36
N ARG A 67 19.71 3.00 6.30
CA ARG A 67 19.85 4.30 5.65
C ARG A 67 18.51 4.76 5.09
N PRO A 68 18.09 6.03 5.32
CA PRO A 68 16.86 6.55 4.77
C PRO A 68 16.80 6.40 3.24
N ALA A 69 15.65 5.94 2.73
CA ALA A 69 15.44 5.79 1.31
C ALA A 69 15.22 7.15 0.63
N GLU A 70 15.68 7.28 -0.61
CA GLU A 70 15.55 8.54 -1.38
C GLU A 70 14.15 8.70 -1.98
N ASP A 71 13.44 7.59 -2.19
CA ASP A 71 12.10 7.58 -2.77
C ASP A 71 11.25 6.46 -2.14
N TYR A 72 9.97 6.42 -2.53
CA TYR A 72 9.03 5.45 -1.95
C TYR A 72 9.33 4.00 -2.38
N GLN A 73 9.78 3.79 -3.62
CA GLN A 73 10.22 2.45 -4.05
C GLN A 73 11.42 1.99 -3.23
N GLY A 74 12.34 2.91 -2.93
CA GLY A 74 13.53 2.61 -2.13
C GLY A 74 13.21 2.16 -0.71
N VAL A 75 12.09 2.58 -0.14
CA VAL A 75 11.63 2.12 1.17
C VAL A 75 11.50 0.59 1.17
N PHE A 76 10.78 0.06 0.19
CA PHE A 76 10.53 -1.39 0.11
C PHE A 76 11.79 -2.16 -0.30
N ALA A 77 12.59 -1.61 -1.20
CA ALA A 77 13.86 -2.20 -1.59
C ALA A 77 14.81 -2.31 -0.40
N SER A 78 14.85 -1.30 0.46
CA SER A 78 15.66 -1.31 1.69
C SER A 78 15.22 -2.41 2.65
N LEU A 79 13.92 -2.56 2.86
CA LEU A 79 13.38 -3.63 3.72
C LEU A 79 13.69 -5.01 3.17
N ALA A 80 13.63 -5.19 1.85
CA ALA A 80 13.98 -6.46 1.20
C ALA A 80 15.48 -6.76 1.37
N SER A 81 16.34 -5.77 1.21
CA SER A 81 17.79 -5.94 1.40
C SER A 81 18.13 -6.35 2.83
N HIS A 82 17.35 -5.89 3.80
CA HIS A 82 17.50 -6.28 5.21
C HIS A 82 16.91 -7.66 5.51
N GLY A 83 16.12 -8.21 4.62
CA GLY A 83 15.46 -9.51 4.81
C GLY A 83 14.08 -9.43 5.46
N ALA A 84 13.53 -8.22 5.67
CA ALA A 84 12.21 -8.06 6.29
C ALA A 84 11.07 -8.52 5.37
N ILE A 85 11.21 -8.31 4.07
CA ILE A 85 10.27 -8.80 3.03
C ILE A 85 11.07 -9.41 1.91
N ASP A 86 10.43 -10.24 1.05
CA ASP A 86 11.13 -10.78 -0.11
C ASP A 86 11.22 -9.76 -1.26
N GLY A 87 12.13 -9.99 -2.20
CA GLY A 87 12.39 -9.07 -3.30
C GLY A 87 11.21 -8.93 -4.26
N ASP A 88 10.44 -9.98 -4.46
CA ASP A 88 9.27 -9.95 -5.35
C ASP A 88 8.17 -9.08 -4.76
N LEU A 89 7.89 -9.23 -3.47
CA LEU A 89 6.94 -8.37 -2.77
C LEU A 89 7.40 -6.91 -2.79
N ALA A 90 8.69 -6.66 -2.55
CA ALA A 90 9.25 -5.30 -2.59
C ALA A 90 9.07 -4.66 -3.97
N SER A 91 9.27 -5.41 -5.04
CA SER A 91 9.08 -4.93 -6.41
C SER A 91 7.62 -4.55 -6.67
N ARG A 92 6.68 -5.40 -6.26
CA ARG A 92 5.24 -5.11 -6.42
C ARG A 92 4.78 -3.93 -5.58
N LEU A 93 5.28 -3.80 -4.36
CA LEU A 93 4.99 -2.63 -3.51
C LEU A 93 5.60 -1.35 -4.09
N GLY A 94 6.76 -1.44 -4.74
CA GLY A 94 7.35 -0.33 -5.47
C GLY A 94 6.47 0.13 -6.64
N ASP A 95 5.89 -0.82 -7.37
CA ASP A 95 4.92 -0.51 -8.44
C ASP A 95 3.66 0.16 -7.87
N ALA A 96 3.18 -0.32 -6.72
CA ALA A 96 2.06 0.32 -6.02
C ALA A 96 2.39 1.75 -5.61
N ALA A 97 3.60 2.01 -5.14
CA ALA A 97 4.04 3.37 -4.81
C ALA A 97 4.02 4.28 -6.06
N GLY A 98 4.40 3.75 -7.21
CA GLY A 98 4.29 4.47 -8.48
C GLY A 98 2.84 4.81 -8.83
N LEU A 99 1.91 3.88 -8.62
CA LEU A 99 0.49 4.13 -8.80
C LEU A 99 -0.02 5.22 -7.84
N ARG A 100 0.39 5.18 -6.57
CA ARG A 100 0.01 6.21 -5.60
C ARG A 100 0.41 7.61 -6.09
N ASN A 101 1.59 7.74 -6.69
CA ASN A 101 2.04 9.02 -7.23
C ASN A 101 1.16 9.50 -8.39
N LEU A 102 0.75 8.59 -9.27
CA LEU A 102 -0.20 8.93 -10.34
C LEU A 102 -1.55 9.37 -9.77
N LEU A 103 -2.07 8.68 -8.77
CA LEU A 103 -3.35 9.02 -8.14
C LEU A 103 -3.34 10.40 -7.48
N VAL A 104 -2.19 10.86 -7.00
CA VAL A 104 -2.04 12.17 -6.37
C VAL A 104 -1.88 13.29 -7.40
N HIS A 105 -1.14 13.04 -8.49
CA HIS A 105 -0.68 14.10 -9.39
C HIS A 105 -1.38 14.14 -10.74
N ASP A 106 -2.03 13.07 -11.17
CA ASP A 106 -2.62 12.96 -12.49
C ASP A 106 -4.16 13.03 -12.43
N TYR A 107 -4.68 14.24 -12.37
CA TYR A 107 -6.10 14.49 -12.09
C TYR A 107 -7.06 14.08 -13.21
N GLY A 108 -6.57 13.87 -14.43
CA GLY A 108 -7.44 13.71 -15.59
C GLY A 108 -7.30 12.40 -16.35
N ASP A 109 -6.21 11.66 -16.15
CA ASP A 109 -5.83 10.57 -17.03
C ASP A 109 -5.59 9.24 -16.27
N ILE A 110 -6.44 8.95 -15.29
CA ILE A 110 -6.32 7.68 -14.55
C ILE A 110 -6.88 6.55 -15.42
N ASP A 111 -6.05 5.55 -15.67
CA ASP A 111 -6.45 4.33 -16.37
C ASP A 111 -7.27 3.44 -15.43
N HIS A 112 -8.57 3.40 -15.65
CA HIS A 112 -9.49 2.62 -14.81
C HIS A 112 -9.29 1.10 -14.96
N ALA A 113 -8.77 0.65 -16.10
CA ALA A 113 -8.39 -0.77 -16.25
C ALA A 113 -7.22 -1.11 -15.33
N ARG A 114 -6.27 -0.19 -15.16
CA ARG A 114 -5.16 -0.35 -14.22
C ARG A 114 -5.66 -0.37 -12.77
N LEU A 115 -6.66 0.46 -12.43
CA LEU A 115 -7.29 0.40 -11.11
C LEU A 115 -7.90 -0.97 -10.86
N TRP A 116 -8.61 -1.51 -11.85
CA TRP A 116 -9.19 -2.84 -11.74
C TRP A 116 -8.11 -3.91 -11.51
N ASP A 117 -7.04 -3.87 -12.29
CA ASP A 117 -5.93 -4.82 -12.13
C ASP A 117 -5.33 -4.73 -10.73
N THR A 118 -5.16 -3.53 -10.20
CA THR A 118 -4.63 -3.31 -8.85
C THR A 118 -5.53 -3.89 -7.78
N LEU A 119 -6.85 -3.86 -7.97
CA LEU A 119 -7.79 -4.52 -7.05
C LEU A 119 -7.56 -6.03 -6.97
N GLY A 120 -6.96 -6.65 -7.98
CA GLY A 120 -6.54 -8.04 -7.96
C GLY A 120 -5.26 -8.31 -7.18
N GLU A 121 -4.55 -7.25 -6.76
CA GLU A 121 -3.24 -7.32 -6.11
C GLU A 121 -3.26 -6.86 -4.64
N LEU A 122 -4.45 -6.79 -4.01
CA LEU A 122 -4.59 -6.31 -2.63
C LEU A 122 -3.85 -7.20 -1.61
N ASP A 123 -3.58 -8.46 -1.97
CA ASP A 123 -2.84 -9.38 -1.10
C ASP A 123 -1.40 -8.90 -0.85
N ASP A 124 -0.81 -8.13 -1.75
CA ASP A 124 0.51 -7.53 -1.53
C ASP A 124 0.49 -6.57 -0.34
N LEU A 125 -0.56 -5.75 -0.23
CA LEU A 125 -0.73 -4.84 0.90
C LEU A 125 -0.99 -5.61 2.19
N ARG A 126 -1.75 -6.70 2.14
CA ARG A 126 -1.99 -7.58 3.28
C ARG A 126 -0.72 -8.28 3.75
N SER A 127 0.09 -8.76 2.81
CA SER A 127 1.37 -9.41 3.12
C SER A 127 2.30 -8.44 3.83
N PHE A 128 2.39 -7.21 3.34
CA PHE A 128 3.18 -6.18 4.01
C PHE A 128 2.63 -5.87 5.41
N ALA A 129 1.31 -5.75 5.55
CA ALA A 129 0.67 -5.49 6.84
C ALA A 129 1.00 -6.60 7.86
N SER A 130 1.03 -7.85 7.45
CA SER A 130 1.39 -8.98 8.31
C SER A 130 2.82 -8.89 8.81
N VAL A 131 3.76 -8.51 7.94
CA VAL A 131 5.16 -8.30 8.32
C VAL A 131 5.26 -7.13 9.31
N ALA A 132 4.58 -6.03 9.02
CA ALA A 132 4.59 -4.84 9.88
C ALA A 132 4.04 -5.16 11.27
N GLU A 133 2.95 -5.91 11.35
CA GLU A 133 2.37 -6.34 12.62
C GLU A 133 3.33 -7.21 13.41
N PHE A 134 3.95 -8.18 12.75
CA PHE A 134 4.93 -9.07 13.38
C PHE A 134 6.10 -8.26 13.97
N LEU A 135 6.67 -7.33 13.21
CA LEU A 135 7.79 -6.50 13.67
C LEU A 135 7.37 -5.57 14.80
N ALA A 136 6.17 -5.02 14.75
CA ALA A 136 5.66 -4.15 15.82
C ALA A 136 5.45 -4.91 17.12
N ARG A 137 4.98 -6.17 17.05
CA ARG A 137 4.81 -7.03 18.24
C ARG A 137 6.14 -7.50 18.80
N ALA A 138 7.13 -7.73 17.95
CA ALA A 138 8.47 -8.19 18.36
C ALA A 138 9.32 -7.07 18.98
N GLY A 139 9.00 -5.85 18.63
CA GLY A 139 9.68 -4.66 19.16
C GLY A 139 9.09 -4.21 20.44
#